data_4b8879a387a6d4ff083d2c3d9f20b4f6
#
_entry.id   4b8879a387a6d4ff083d2c3d9f20b4f6
#
_cell.length_a   1.000
_cell.length_b   1.000
_cell.length_c   1.000
_cell.angle_alpha   90.00
_cell.angle_beta   90.00
_cell.angle_gamma   90.00
#
_symmetry.space_group_name_H-M   'P 1'
#
loop_
_entity.id
_entity.type
_entity.pdbx_description
1 polymer ?
#
loop_
_entity_poly.entity_id
_entity_poly.type
_entity_poly.pdbx_seq_one_letter_code
_entity_poly.pdbx_strand_id
1 'polypeptide(L)'
;MVIRAVVFDIGGVLEITPDLGLDRRWETRLGLPDGEILARMRDIWRGGSIGTITLDDVHEALRDRLGLDHQKVAQYMADLWREYLGTANTEPIEYARRLRPRYHTGIVSNSFVGAREREQAAY
;
A
#
# COMPACT_ATOMS: atom_id res chain seq x y z
N MET A 1 -18.03 -27.57 -15.78
CA MET A 1 -16.97 -26.54 -15.84
C MET A 1 -15.78 -27.00 -15.01
N VAL A 2 -14.59 -26.89 -15.57
CA VAL A 2 -13.35 -27.30 -14.88
C VAL A 2 -12.57 -26.05 -14.53
N ILE A 3 -12.20 -25.90 -13.24
CA ILE A 3 -11.32 -24.83 -12.80
C ILE A 3 -9.88 -25.17 -13.18
N ARG A 4 -9.22 -24.26 -13.89
CA ARG A 4 -7.83 -24.41 -14.33
C ARG A 4 -6.88 -23.40 -13.71
N ALA A 5 -7.39 -22.31 -13.19
CA ALA A 5 -6.62 -21.24 -12.59
C ALA A 5 -7.29 -20.72 -11.32
N VAL A 6 -6.49 -20.30 -10.37
CA VAL A 6 -6.93 -19.64 -9.14
C VAL A 6 -6.14 -18.32 -8.99
N VAL A 7 -6.87 -17.24 -8.77
CA VAL A 7 -6.30 -15.90 -8.67
C VAL A 7 -6.53 -15.36 -7.27
N PHE A 8 -5.48 -14.82 -6.68
CA PHE A 8 -5.49 -14.28 -5.32
C PHE A 8 -5.37 -12.76 -5.34
N ASP A 9 -6.03 -12.11 -4.39
CA ASP A 9 -5.73 -10.73 -4.02
C ASP A 9 -4.52 -10.71 -3.07
N ILE A 10 -3.89 -9.54 -2.90
CA ILE A 10 -2.76 -9.37 -1.99
C ILE A 10 -3.24 -8.81 -0.65
N GLY A 11 -3.73 -7.57 -0.65
CA GLY A 11 -4.13 -6.88 0.57
C GLY A 11 -5.28 -7.57 1.28
N GLY A 12 -5.10 -7.90 2.55
CA GLY A 12 -6.10 -8.62 3.35
C GLY A 12 -6.23 -10.10 3.02
N VAL A 13 -5.49 -10.63 2.06
CA VAL A 13 -5.49 -12.06 1.69
C VAL A 13 -4.11 -12.66 1.88
N LEU A 14 -3.15 -12.30 1.04
CA LEU A 14 -1.76 -12.76 1.15
C LEU A 14 -0.93 -11.90 2.10
N GLU A 15 -1.36 -10.69 2.36
CA GLU A 15 -0.78 -9.78 3.35
C GLU A 15 -1.79 -9.46 4.44
N ILE A 16 -1.31 -9.39 5.68
CA ILE A 16 -2.06 -8.85 6.81
C ILE A 16 -1.72 -7.37 6.90
N THR A 17 -2.69 -6.52 6.64
CA THR A 17 -2.53 -5.07 6.62
C THR A 17 -3.06 -4.47 7.93
N PRO A 18 -2.19 -4.09 8.87
CA PRO A 18 -2.62 -3.51 10.14
C PRO A 18 -3.04 -2.05 9.96
N ASP A 19 -3.94 -1.59 10.81
CA ASP A 19 -4.18 -0.15 11.00
C ASP A 19 -3.22 0.34 12.08
N LEU A 20 -2.15 0.99 11.67
CA LEU A 20 -1.15 1.56 12.58
C LEU A 20 -1.45 3.01 12.96
N GLY A 21 -2.57 3.56 12.48
CA GLY A 21 -2.97 4.94 12.79
C GLY A 21 -2.04 5.98 12.18
N LEU A 22 -1.52 5.72 10.98
CA LEU A 22 -0.54 6.56 10.29
C LEU A 22 -0.96 8.04 10.23
N ASP A 23 -2.11 8.32 9.67
CA ASP A 23 -2.55 9.70 9.47
C ASP A 23 -2.79 10.41 10.78
N ARG A 24 -3.40 9.75 11.76
CA ARG A 24 -3.64 10.33 13.07
C ARG A 24 -2.35 10.69 13.79
N ARG A 25 -1.35 9.82 13.74
CA ARG A 25 -0.03 10.08 14.35
C ARG A 25 0.67 11.26 13.69
N TRP A 26 0.63 11.34 12.37
CA TRP A 26 1.23 12.44 11.65
C TRP A 26 0.45 13.74 11.81
N GLU A 27 -0.88 13.69 11.86
CA GLU A 27 -1.71 14.86 12.15
C GLU A 27 -1.38 15.45 13.52
N THR A 28 -1.27 14.59 14.53
CA THR A 28 -0.85 15.02 15.87
C THR A 28 0.54 15.67 15.84
N ARG A 29 1.50 15.03 15.18
CA ARG A 29 2.88 15.54 15.06
C ARG A 29 2.96 16.89 14.34
N LEU A 30 2.12 17.08 13.31
CA LEU A 30 2.10 18.31 12.51
C LEU A 30 1.16 19.40 13.07
N GLY A 31 0.42 19.09 14.13
CA GLY A 31 -0.57 20.02 14.68
C GLY A 31 -1.80 20.21 13.79
N LEU A 32 -2.17 19.20 13.00
CA LEU A 32 -3.32 19.23 12.11
C LEU A 32 -4.55 18.60 12.77
N PRO A 33 -5.77 19.06 12.41
CA PRO A 33 -7.00 18.41 12.85
C PRO A 33 -7.11 16.98 12.32
N ASP A 34 -7.87 16.13 13.00
CA ASP A 34 -8.17 14.77 12.55
C ASP A 34 -8.81 14.80 11.16
N GLY A 35 -8.33 13.95 10.25
CA GLY A 35 -8.83 13.83 8.89
C GLY A 35 -8.26 14.85 7.90
N GLU A 36 -7.42 15.77 8.34
CA GLU A 36 -6.85 16.82 7.48
C GLU A 36 -5.91 16.27 6.41
N ILE A 37 -5.10 15.27 6.74
CA ILE A 37 -4.19 14.65 5.75
C ILE A 37 -5.01 14.04 4.61
N LEU A 38 -6.03 13.25 4.93
CA LEU A 38 -6.89 12.67 3.91
C LEU A 38 -7.60 13.76 3.09
N ALA A 39 -8.09 14.80 3.73
CA ALA A 39 -8.75 15.91 3.05
C ALA A 39 -7.83 16.59 2.04
N ARG A 40 -6.56 16.83 2.40
CA ARG A 40 -5.58 17.46 1.53
C ARG A 40 -5.02 16.55 0.45
N MET A 41 -4.97 15.24 0.69
CA MET A 41 -4.29 14.27 -0.16
C MET A 41 -5.23 13.34 -0.93
N ARG A 42 -6.54 13.50 -0.80
CA ARG A 42 -7.54 12.57 -1.35
C ARG A 42 -7.35 12.29 -2.85
N ASP A 43 -7.20 13.35 -3.64
CA ASP A 43 -7.01 13.23 -5.09
C ASP A 43 -5.67 12.56 -5.44
N ILE A 44 -4.65 12.80 -4.63
CA ILE A 44 -3.32 12.20 -4.79
C ILE A 44 -3.37 10.70 -4.46
N TRP A 45 -4.02 10.33 -3.37
CA TRP A 45 -4.19 8.91 -3.03
C TRP A 45 -4.98 8.17 -4.10
N ARG A 46 -6.02 8.80 -4.61
CA ARG A 46 -6.79 8.24 -5.73
C ARG A 46 -5.94 8.09 -6.98
N GLY A 47 -5.21 9.12 -7.37
CA GLY A 47 -4.33 9.09 -8.55
C GLY A 47 -3.27 8.01 -8.44
N GLY A 48 -2.66 7.84 -7.27
CA GLY A 48 -1.70 6.77 -7.01
C GLY A 48 -2.32 5.37 -7.09
N SER A 49 -3.55 5.23 -6.65
CA SER A 49 -4.27 3.94 -6.68
C SER A 49 -4.70 3.51 -8.07
N ILE A 50 -5.00 4.45 -8.96
CA ILE A 50 -5.41 4.16 -10.34
C ILE A 50 -4.28 4.34 -11.37
N GLY A 51 -3.09 4.72 -10.92
CA GLY A 51 -1.91 4.82 -11.77
C GLY A 51 -1.86 6.05 -12.67
N THR A 52 -2.60 7.12 -12.36
CA THR A 52 -2.60 8.36 -13.16
C THR A 52 -1.49 9.33 -12.78
N ILE A 53 -0.82 9.10 -11.68
CA ILE A 53 0.32 9.90 -11.21
C ILE A 53 1.49 8.99 -10.85
N THR A 54 2.68 9.57 -10.76
CA THR A 54 3.90 8.87 -10.38
C THR A 54 4.13 8.94 -8.87
N LEU A 55 5.06 8.12 -8.36
CA LEU A 55 5.47 8.20 -6.97
C LEU A 55 6.14 9.55 -6.65
N ASP A 56 6.88 10.13 -7.59
CA ASP A 56 7.47 11.46 -7.43
C ASP A 56 6.38 12.54 -7.26
N ASP A 57 5.27 12.42 -7.98
CA ASP A 57 4.10 13.31 -7.79
C ASP A 57 3.53 13.22 -6.38
N VAL A 58 3.50 12.02 -5.81
CA VAL A 58 3.07 11.80 -4.41
C VAL A 58 4.01 12.51 -3.44
N HIS A 59 5.32 12.36 -3.63
CA HIS A 59 6.32 13.02 -2.78
C HIS A 59 6.22 14.54 -2.87
N GLU A 60 6.04 15.08 -4.06
CA GLU A 60 5.87 16.51 -4.28
C GLU A 60 4.62 17.04 -3.59
N ALA A 61 3.49 16.33 -3.69
CA ALA A 61 2.27 16.70 -3.02
C ALA A 61 2.40 16.69 -1.49
N LEU A 62 3.12 15.74 -0.92
CA LEU A 62 3.40 15.71 0.52
C LEU A 62 4.18 16.95 0.96
N ARG A 63 5.17 17.38 0.16
CA ARG A 63 5.90 18.62 0.44
C ARG A 63 5.00 19.84 0.36
N ASP A 64 4.24 19.96 -0.73
CA ASP A 64 3.47 21.17 -1.04
C ASP A 64 2.24 21.30 -0.15
N ARG A 65 1.54 20.20 0.09
CA ARG A 65 0.24 20.22 0.78
C ARG A 65 0.34 20.06 2.30
N LEU A 66 1.36 19.35 2.78
CA LEU A 66 1.57 19.13 4.21
C LEU A 66 2.76 19.92 4.76
N GLY A 67 3.50 20.62 3.91
CA GLY A 67 4.65 21.42 4.33
C GLY A 67 5.81 20.57 4.82
N LEU A 68 5.95 19.34 4.35
CA LEU A 68 7.03 18.44 4.76
C LEU A 68 8.32 18.78 4.01
N ASP A 69 9.46 18.73 4.70
CA ASP A 69 10.77 18.72 4.06
C ASP A 69 11.10 17.33 3.50
N HIS A 70 12.22 17.20 2.78
CA HIS A 70 12.62 15.92 2.19
C HIS A 70 12.76 14.80 3.22
N GLN A 71 13.29 15.09 4.39
CA GLN A 71 13.48 14.11 5.46
C GLN A 71 12.13 13.63 6.00
N LYS A 72 11.18 14.53 6.23
CA LYS A 72 9.84 14.18 6.71
C LYS A 72 9.04 13.44 5.66
N VAL A 73 9.17 13.78 4.36
CA VAL A 73 8.58 13.00 3.28
C VAL A 73 9.10 11.56 3.31
N ALA A 74 10.41 11.38 3.44
CA ALA A 74 11.00 10.04 3.54
C ALA A 74 10.47 9.26 4.75
N GLN A 75 10.34 9.92 5.91
CA GLN A 75 9.79 9.30 7.11
C GLN A 75 8.31 8.93 6.95
N TYR A 76 7.51 9.83 6.37
CA TYR A 76 6.09 9.56 6.11
C TYR A 76 5.93 8.38 5.17
N MET A 77 6.69 8.35 4.08
CA MET A 77 6.62 7.26 3.11
C MET A 77 7.10 5.93 3.71
N ALA A 78 8.12 5.95 4.57
CA ALA A 78 8.54 4.74 5.29
C ALA A 78 7.42 4.20 6.18
N ASP A 79 6.73 5.07 6.90
CA ASP A 79 5.59 4.70 7.75
C ASP A 79 4.42 4.19 6.91
N LEU A 80 4.14 4.86 5.77
CA LEU A 80 3.09 4.44 4.84
C LEU A 80 3.35 3.03 4.30
N TRP A 81 4.57 2.76 3.84
CA TRP A 81 4.90 1.44 3.32
C TRP A 81 4.87 0.35 4.38
N ARG A 82 5.25 0.68 5.62
CA ARG A 82 5.15 -0.28 6.72
C ARG A 82 3.71 -0.71 6.96
N GLU A 83 2.78 0.25 6.98
CA GLU A 83 1.36 -0.04 7.13
C GLU A 83 0.79 -0.74 5.89
N TYR A 84 1.12 -0.25 4.70
CA TYR A 84 0.63 -0.78 3.43
C TYR A 84 1.05 -2.23 3.19
N LEU A 85 2.33 -2.55 3.39
CA LEU A 85 2.84 -3.91 3.17
C LEU A 85 2.41 -4.88 4.27
N GLY A 86 2.31 -4.40 5.51
CA GLY A 86 1.96 -5.25 6.64
C GLY A 86 2.92 -6.44 6.80
N THR A 87 2.35 -7.61 7.01
CA THR A 87 3.10 -8.87 7.14
C THR A 87 2.52 -9.93 6.22
N ALA A 88 3.36 -10.90 5.82
CA ALA A 88 2.91 -12.02 5.02
C ALA A 88 1.91 -12.88 5.80
N ASN A 89 0.79 -13.22 5.16
CA ASN A 89 -0.18 -14.14 5.72
C ASN A 89 0.19 -15.55 5.27
N THR A 90 0.87 -16.29 6.14
CA THR A 90 1.52 -17.56 5.77
C THR A 90 0.53 -18.65 5.38
N GLU A 91 -0.63 -18.71 6.00
CA GLU A 91 -1.64 -19.75 5.75
C GLU A 91 -2.17 -19.72 4.31
N PRO A 92 -2.71 -18.60 3.79
CA PRO A 92 -3.12 -18.54 2.39
C PRO A 92 -1.96 -18.68 1.40
N ILE A 93 -0.76 -18.21 1.74
CA ILE A 93 0.43 -18.38 0.90
C ILE A 93 0.77 -19.85 0.74
N GLU A 94 0.79 -20.62 1.82
CA GLU A 94 1.04 -22.04 1.78
C GLU A 94 -0.04 -22.80 1.01
N TYR A 95 -1.30 -22.39 1.18
CA TYR A 95 -2.40 -22.92 0.40
C TYR A 95 -2.21 -22.67 -1.10
N ALA A 96 -1.85 -21.45 -1.48
CA ALA A 96 -1.59 -21.09 -2.87
C ALA A 96 -0.44 -21.93 -3.46
N ARG A 97 0.61 -22.16 -2.69
CA ARG A 97 1.73 -23.03 -3.11
C ARG A 97 1.28 -24.46 -3.38
N ARG A 98 0.40 -25.00 -2.55
CA ARG A 98 -0.13 -26.37 -2.73
C ARG A 98 -1.02 -26.51 -3.97
N LEU A 99 -1.62 -25.41 -4.43
CA LEU A 99 -2.46 -25.42 -5.65
C LEU A 99 -1.63 -25.51 -6.94
N ARG A 100 -0.39 -25.05 -6.94
CA ARG A 100 0.46 -24.94 -8.14
C ARG A 100 0.57 -26.23 -8.97
N PRO A 101 0.69 -27.43 -8.40
CA PRO A 101 0.80 -28.65 -9.21
C PRO A 101 -0.47 -28.95 -10.04
N ARG A 102 -1.64 -28.44 -9.61
CA ARG A 102 -2.92 -28.74 -10.26
C ARG A 102 -3.50 -27.55 -11.02
N TYR A 103 -3.17 -26.33 -10.60
CA TYR A 103 -3.77 -25.12 -11.12
C TYR A 103 -2.70 -24.09 -11.46
N HIS A 104 -2.99 -23.27 -12.46
CA HIS A 104 -2.26 -22.04 -12.64
C HIS A 104 -2.64 -21.08 -11.53
N THR A 105 -1.67 -20.43 -10.90
CA THR A 105 -1.90 -19.44 -9.87
C THR A 105 -1.48 -18.06 -10.35
N GLY A 106 -2.22 -17.03 -9.94
CA GLY A 106 -1.93 -15.66 -10.30
C GLY A 106 -2.41 -14.70 -9.23
N ILE A 107 -2.07 -13.45 -9.39
CA ILE A 107 -2.43 -12.38 -8.48
C ILE A 107 -3.10 -11.27 -9.28
N VAL A 108 -4.26 -10.80 -8.79
CA VAL A 108 -4.91 -9.57 -9.24
C VAL A 108 -5.13 -8.71 -8.02
N SER A 109 -4.54 -7.53 -8.00
CA SER A 109 -4.61 -6.65 -6.85
C SER A 109 -4.69 -5.20 -7.28
N ASN A 110 -5.43 -4.40 -6.51
CA ASN A 110 -5.36 -2.95 -6.60
C ASN A 110 -4.05 -2.52 -5.94
N SER A 111 -3.14 -1.97 -6.71
CA SER A 111 -1.83 -1.54 -6.22
C SER A 111 -1.67 -0.04 -6.26
N PHE A 112 -1.16 0.53 -5.19
CA PHE A 112 -0.71 1.91 -5.18
C PHE A 112 0.60 2.04 -5.97
N VAL A 113 0.83 3.19 -6.59
CA VAL A 113 2.07 3.45 -7.35
C VAL A 113 3.30 3.20 -6.47
N GLY A 114 4.24 2.41 -6.97
CA GLY A 114 5.44 1.98 -6.22
C GLY A 114 5.26 0.73 -5.38
N ALA A 115 4.03 0.23 -5.19
CA ALA A 115 3.76 -0.93 -4.33
C ALA A 115 4.39 -2.21 -4.85
N ARG A 116 4.35 -2.44 -6.17
CA ARG A 116 4.90 -3.66 -6.77
C ARG A 116 6.37 -3.86 -6.42
N GLU A 117 7.16 -2.81 -6.57
CA GLU A 117 8.60 -2.83 -6.28
C GLU A 117 8.85 -3.10 -4.79
N ARG A 118 8.04 -2.51 -3.93
CA ARG A 118 8.13 -2.71 -2.48
C ARG A 118 7.74 -4.12 -2.07
N GLU A 119 6.68 -4.66 -2.64
CA GLU A 119 6.22 -6.02 -2.38
C GLU A 119 7.25 -7.05 -2.86
N GLN A 120 7.82 -6.84 -4.03
CA GLN A 120 8.87 -7.72 -4.56
C GLN A 120 10.13 -7.70 -3.70
N ALA A 121 10.48 -6.54 -3.12
CA ALA A 121 11.62 -6.44 -2.22
C ALA A 121 11.36 -7.06 -0.84
N ALA A 122 10.12 -7.06 -0.37
CA ALA A 122 9.74 -7.58 0.95
C ALA A 122 9.49 -9.09 0.95
N TYR A 123 9.01 -9.62 -0.16
CA TYR A 123 8.61 -11.01 -0.32
C TYR A 123 9.23 -11.65 -1.56
#